data_43b86c934a8dfb3f42813e6a90bccebd
#
_entry.id   43b86c934a8dfb3f42813e6a90bccebd
#
_cell.length_a   1.000
_cell.length_b   1.000
_cell.length_c   1.000
_cell.angle_alpha   90.00
_cell.angle_beta   90.00
_cell.angle_gamma   90.00
#
_symmetry.space_group_name_H-M   'P 1'
#
loop_
_entity.id
_entity.type
_entity.pdbx_description
1 polymer ?
#
loop_
_entity_poly.entity_id
_entity_poly.type
_entity_poly.pdbx_seq_one_letter_code
_entity_poly.pdbx_strand_id
1 'polypeptide(L)'
;MNHGASATIATEREVRADFPILRERNSRGKPLIYLDSAATSQKPQVVIDALDRYYREYNANIHRGVYEIAARATDAFEDARAKVARFLNAGEPAEIIWTRNATEAINLVAWSWGGANLHADDVILISELEHHSNLVPWQMLAERTGARLRFIPVDDRGELLLDDLDRLLEGCALVAITHVSNTLGTILPIAEIVARAHAAGAIVLVDGAQAAPHLAVDVRALDLDFYALSAHKMLGPTGIGVLYGKRALLDAMPPFLSGGDMIRSVSYERSTFNELPWKFEAGTSNIADAIAFGTAIDYLDAYGMANVRAHERALLAYAYERLAPLEERGLAIYGPHDIDRSSGVVSMNFADIHAHDLASILDTEGVCIRAGHHCTMPLMGRLDVAATARASFYIYNDRNDVDALVAGLEKAATIFRIS
;
A
#
# COMPACT_ATOMS: atom_id res chain seq x y z
N MET A 1 -24.89 23.82 -22.41
CA MET A 1 -24.97 22.73 -23.38
C MET A 1 -24.02 21.65 -22.93
N ASN A 2 -24.58 20.52 -22.52
CA ASN A 2 -23.85 19.37 -22.02
C ASN A 2 -22.97 18.74 -23.10
N HIS A 3 -21.69 18.63 -22.82
CA HIS A 3 -20.85 17.59 -23.45
C HIS A 3 -20.33 16.69 -22.31
N GLY A 4 -21.18 15.77 -21.86
CA GLY A 4 -20.75 14.59 -21.15
C GLY A 4 -20.10 13.66 -22.18
N ALA A 5 -18.79 13.74 -22.34
CA ALA A 5 -18.04 12.66 -22.96
C ALA A 5 -18.10 11.48 -22.01
N SER A 6 -18.92 10.49 -22.33
CA SER A 6 -18.83 9.14 -21.74
C SER A 6 -17.43 8.62 -22.08
N ALA A 7 -16.53 8.67 -21.10
CA ALA A 7 -15.25 7.98 -21.24
C ALA A 7 -15.57 6.49 -21.46
N THR A 8 -15.27 6.00 -22.64
CA THR A 8 -15.38 4.57 -22.96
C THR A 8 -14.39 3.87 -22.01
N ILE A 9 -14.91 3.03 -21.13
CA ILE A 9 -14.07 2.21 -20.23
C ILE A 9 -13.16 1.38 -21.13
N ALA A 10 -11.84 1.57 -21.00
CA ALA A 10 -10.86 0.79 -21.74
C ALA A 10 -11.08 -0.70 -21.45
N THR A 11 -11.04 -1.54 -22.47
CA THR A 11 -11.17 -2.99 -22.27
C THR A 11 -9.94 -3.51 -21.53
N GLU A 12 -10.07 -4.63 -20.78
CA GLU A 12 -8.96 -5.30 -20.07
C GLU A 12 -7.72 -5.50 -20.98
N ARG A 13 -7.95 -5.81 -22.25
CA ARG A 13 -6.88 -6.01 -23.23
C ARG A 13 -6.17 -4.71 -23.60
N GLU A 14 -6.89 -3.60 -23.65
CA GLU A 14 -6.30 -2.28 -23.92
C GLU A 14 -5.45 -1.82 -22.74
N VAL A 15 -5.92 -1.98 -21.51
CA VAL A 15 -5.15 -1.66 -20.29
C VAL A 15 -3.86 -2.48 -20.22
N ARG A 16 -3.91 -3.81 -20.43
CA ARG A 16 -2.72 -4.67 -20.39
C ARG A 16 -1.64 -4.23 -21.40
N ALA A 17 -2.04 -3.68 -22.55
CA ALA A 17 -1.12 -3.23 -23.58
C ALA A 17 -0.26 -2.01 -23.16
N ASP A 18 -0.70 -1.25 -22.17
CA ASP A 18 0.03 -0.11 -21.63
C ASP A 18 1.24 -0.52 -20.77
N PHE A 19 1.32 -1.79 -20.38
CA PHE A 19 2.36 -2.33 -19.51
C PHE A 19 3.41 -3.11 -20.32
N PRO A 20 4.53 -2.50 -20.70
CA PRO A 20 5.49 -3.10 -21.64
C PRO A 20 6.09 -4.42 -21.15
N ILE A 21 6.34 -4.54 -19.85
CA ILE A 21 6.92 -5.75 -19.25
C ILE A 21 6.03 -7.00 -19.42
N LEU A 22 4.71 -6.83 -19.55
CA LEU A 22 3.78 -7.96 -19.72
C LEU A 22 3.84 -8.59 -21.14
N ARG A 23 4.67 -8.03 -22.03
CA ARG A 23 5.01 -8.64 -23.33
C ARG A 23 6.19 -9.60 -23.24
N GLU A 24 6.92 -9.56 -22.12
CA GLU A 24 8.09 -10.41 -21.90
C GLU A 24 7.71 -11.90 -21.73
N ARG A 25 8.72 -12.74 -21.88
CA ARG A 25 8.63 -14.18 -21.69
C ARG A 25 9.72 -14.62 -20.73
N ASN A 26 9.45 -15.65 -19.93
CA ASN A 26 10.48 -16.25 -19.10
C ASN A 26 11.54 -17.02 -19.93
N SER A 27 12.60 -17.50 -19.30
CA SER A 27 13.69 -18.23 -19.97
C SER A 27 13.26 -19.53 -20.68
N ARG A 28 12.03 -20.00 -20.43
CA ARG A 28 11.40 -21.17 -21.07
C ARG A 28 10.46 -20.80 -22.22
N GLY A 29 10.42 -19.51 -22.59
CA GLY A 29 9.55 -19.01 -23.65
C GLY A 29 8.07 -18.88 -23.25
N LYS A 30 7.69 -19.05 -21.98
CA LYS A 30 6.33 -18.88 -21.50
C LYS A 30 6.01 -17.39 -21.32
N PRO A 31 4.78 -16.94 -21.62
CA PRO A 31 4.38 -15.55 -21.38
C PRO A 31 4.46 -15.21 -19.90
N LEU A 32 4.80 -13.95 -19.60
CA LEU A 32 4.81 -13.45 -18.23
C LEU A 32 3.37 -13.24 -17.73
N ILE A 33 2.99 -13.98 -16.69
CA ILE A 33 1.73 -13.85 -15.96
C ILE A 33 2.06 -13.38 -14.56
N TYR A 34 1.89 -12.07 -14.35
CA TYR A 34 2.34 -11.41 -13.13
C TYR A 34 1.22 -11.32 -12.10
N LEU A 35 1.28 -12.15 -11.08
CA LEU A 35 0.31 -12.25 -9.98
C LEU A 35 0.96 -11.94 -8.61
N ASP A 36 1.88 -10.97 -8.56
CA ASP A 36 2.52 -10.51 -7.30
C ASP A 36 2.35 -8.98 -7.10
N SER A 37 1.20 -8.43 -7.49
CA SER A 37 0.91 -6.99 -7.42
C SER A 37 0.88 -6.44 -5.99
N ALA A 38 0.50 -7.26 -5.00
CA ALA A 38 0.55 -6.87 -3.59
C ALA A 38 1.99 -6.65 -3.07
N ALA A 39 3.02 -7.16 -3.75
CA ALA A 39 4.41 -6.84 -3.46
C ALA A 39 4.87 -5.56 -4.15
N THR A 40 4.63 -5.44 -5.45
CA THR A 40 4.83 -4.24 -6.28
C THR A 40 3.99 -4.37 -7.55
N SER A 41 3.32 -3.31 -7.99
CA SER A 41 2.62 -3.31 -9.27
C SER A 41 3.58 -3.13 -10.44
N GLN A 42 3.17 -3.49 -11.66
CA GLN A 42 3.87 -3.11 -12.88
C GLN A 42 3.60 -1.65 -13.24
N LYS A 43 4.39 -1.08 -14.16
CA LYS A 43 4.37 0.35 -14.51
C LYS A 43 3.85 0.51 -15.93
N PRO A 44 2.84 1.38 -16.17
CA PRO A 44 2.44 1.72 -17.51
C PRO A 44 3.53 2.57 -18.20
N GLN A 45 3.58 2.49 -19.53
CA GLN A 45 4.58 3.19 -20.34
C GLN A 45 4.65 4.68 -20.03
N VAL A 46 3.50 5.33 -19.79
CA VAL A 46 3.44 6.78 -19.51
C VAL A 46 4.19 7.17 -18.22
N VAL A 47 4.26 6.28 -17.22
CA VAL A 47 5.01 6.51 -15.99
C VAL A 47 6.51 6.34 -16.22
N ILE A 48 6.91 5.36 -17.03
CA ILE A 48 8.30 5.16 -17.46
C ILE A 48 8.78 6.38 -18.27
N ASP A 49 7.96 6.86 -19.20
CA ASP A 49 8.25 8.02 -20.03
C ASP A 49 8.36 9.32 -19.21
N ALA A 50 7.60 9.45 -18.12
CA ALA A 50 7.68 10.59 -17.23
C ALA A 50 9.04 10.68 -16.53
N LEU A 51 9.59 9.54 -16.08
CA LEU A 51 10.95 9.46 -15.52
C LEU A 51 12.01 9.80 -16.56
N ASP A 52 11.93 9.22 -17.75
CA ASP A 52 12.87 9.48 -18.83
C ASP A 52 12.85 10.94 -19.24
N ARG A 53 11.66 11.54 -19.39
CA ARG A 53 11.47 12.95 -19.75
C ARG A 53 12.06 13.89 -18.71
N TYR A 54 11.88 13.63 -17.42
CA TYR A 54 12.46 14.47 -16.37
C TYR A 54 13.98 14.55 -16.52
N TYR A 55 14.65 13.41 -16.60
CA TYR A 55 16.12 13.40 -16.70
C TYR A 55 16.66 13.95 -18.02
N ARG A 56 15.93 13.79 -19.13
CA ARG A 56 16.38 14.29 -20.45
C ARG A 56 16.13 15.77 -20.68
N GLU A 57 15.04 16.31 -20.13
CA GLU A 57 14.56 17.62 -20.56
C GLU A 57 14.69 18.72 -19.50
N TYR A 58 14.51 18.40 -18.19
CA TYR A 58 14.42 19.43 -17.16
C TYR A 58 14.93 18.99 -15.77
N ASN A 59 15.91 18.10 -15.74
CA ASN A 59 16.55 17.71 -14.49
C ASN A 59 17.25 18.91 -13.84
N ALA A 60 16.72 19.37 -12.72
CA ALA A 60 17.27 20.44 -11.90
C ALA A 60 16.85 20.29 -10.45
N ASN A 61 17.59 20.88 -9.51
CA ASN A 61 17.13 20.99 -8.14
C ASN A 61 15.96 21.98 -8.06
N ILE A 62 15.06 21.72 -7.13
CA ILE A 62 13.77 22.42 -6.97
C ILE A 62 13.85 23.57 -5.95
N HIS A 63 12.83 24.44 -5.94
CA HIS A 63 12.54 25.54 -5.03
C HIS A 63 13.50 26.75 -5.11
N ARG A 64 14.82 26.57 -5.15
CA ARG A 64 15.79 27.68 -5.02
C ARG A 64 16.45 28.10 -6.32
N GLY A 65 16.30 27.36 -7.41
CA GLY A 65 16.85 27.67 -8.71
C GLY A 65 16.08 28.82 -9.37
N VAL A 66 16.81 29.85 -9.83
CA VAL A 66 16.23 31.04 -10.52
C VAL A 66 16.32 30.93 -12.05
N TYR A 67 16.34 29.72 -12.60
CA TYR A 67 16.44 29.44 -14.02
C TYR A 67 15.32 28.51 -14.49
N GLU A 68 14.98 28.55 -15.76
CA GLU A 68 13.76 27.95 -16.35
C GLU A 68 13.56 26.48 -16.01
N ILE A 69 14.59 25.65 -16.19
CA ILE A 69 14.42 24.18 -15.89
C ILE A 69 14.19 23.90 -14.40
N ALA A 70 14.73 24.74 -13.48
CA ALA A 70 14.44 24.60 -12.06
C ALA A 70 13.01 25.01 -11.72
N ALA A 71 12.49 26.05 -12.34
CA ALA A 71 11.07 26.42 -12.21
C ALA A 71 10.17 25.30 -12.72
N ARG A 72 10.44 24.77 -13.93
CA ARG A 72 9.70 23.65 -14.51
C ARG A 72 9.73 22.40 -13.62
N ALA A 73 10.89 22.06 -13.02
CA ALA A 73 11.02 20.93 -12.11
C ALA A 73 10.23 21.15 -10.82
N THR A 74 10.28 22.37 -10.26
CA THR A 74 9.52 22.75 -9.07
C THR A 74 8.02 22.64 -9.32
N ASP A 75 7.54 23.22 -10.42
CA ASP A 75 6.12 23.20 -10.78
C ASP A 75 5.61 21.76 -10.95
N ALA A 76 6.38 20.90 -11.64
CA ALA A 76 6.02 19.50 -11.84
C ALA A 76 6.01 18.69 -10.52
N PHE A 77 6.96 18.97 -9.62
CA PHE A 77 7.04 18.32 -8.30
C PHE A 77 5.86 18.70 -7.39
N GLU A 78 5.53 19.99 -7.33
CA GLU A 78 4.39 20.46 -6.51
C GLU A 78 3.04 20.12 -7.14
N ASP A 79 2.92 20.06 -8.48
CA ASP A 79 1.74 19.54 -9.16
C ASP A 79 1.50 18.06 -8.83
N ALA A 80 2.55 17.23 -8.75
CA ALA A 80 2.44 15.84 -8.32
C ALA A 80 1.91 15.75 -6.88
N ARG A 81 2.38 16.60 -5.96
CA ARG A 81 1.85 16.70 -4.58
C ARG A 81 0.37 17.06 -4.58
N ALA A 82 -0.02 18.05 -5.38
CA ALA A 82 -1.41 18.48 -5.50
C ALA A 82 -2.32 17.36 -6.07
N LYS A 83 -1.80 16.55 -7.01
CA LYS A 83 -2.52 15.36 -7.53
C LYS A 83 -2.76 14.33 -6.44
N VAL A 84 -1.76 14.00 -5.64
CA VAL A 84 -1.92 13.07 -4.51
C VAL A 84 -2.92 13.62 -3.49
N ALA A 85 -2.86 14.92 -3.17
CA ALA A 85 -3.83 15.55 -2.26
C ALA A 85 -5.26 15.41 -2.78
N ARG A 86 -5.50 15.64 -4.08
CA ARG A 86 -6.82 15.43 -4.69
C ARG A 86 -7.25 13.97 -4.68
N PHE A 87 -6.33 13.05 -5.01
CA PHE A 87 -6.60 11.61 -5.05
C PHE A 87 -7.07 11.07 -3.70
N LEU A 88 -6.50 11.58 -2.60
CA LEU A 88 -6.88 11.21 -1.23
C LEU A 88 -8.00 12.10 -0.65
N ASN A 89 -8.46 13.12 -1.37
CA ASN A 89 -9.36 14.17 -0.87
C ASN A 89 -8.82 14.89 0.39
N ALA A 90 -7.50 15.11 0.47
CA ALA A 90 -6.87 15.92 1.52
C ALA A 90 -7.35 17.38 1.46
N GLY A 91 -7.30 18.08 2.60
CA GLY A 91 -7.73 19.48 2.70
C GLY A 91 -6.87 20.44 1.88
N GLU A 92 -5.57 20.20 1.84
CA GLU A 92 -4.59 20.99 1.12
C GLU A 92 -3.31 20.18 0.81
N PRO A 93 -2.51 20.60 -0.21
CA PRO A 93 -1.27 19.91 -0.55
C PRO A 93 -0.25 19.85 0.58
N ALA A 94 -0.26 20.80 1.52
CA ALA A 94 0.64 20.84 2.67
C ALA A 94 0.44 19.67 3.67
N GLU A 95 -0.68 18.94 3.56
CA GLU A 95 -0.95 17.72 4.33
C GLU A 95 -0.30 16.47 3.71
N ILE A 96 0.35 16.61 2.56
CA ILE A 96 1.05 15.53 1.84
C ILE A 96 2.55 15.68 2.00
N ILE A 97 3.16 14.73 2.71
CA ILE A 97 4.61 14.67 2.95
C ILE A 97 5.20 13.56 2.08
N TRP A 98 6.21 13.89 1.28
CA TRP A 98 6.95 12.88 0.53
C TRP A 98 7.83 12.05 1.45
N THR A 99 7.78 10.75 1.29
CA THR A 99 8.61 9.76 1.98
C THR A 99 9.16 8.77 0.95
N ARG A 100 10.07 7.88 1.35
CA ARG A 100 10.55 6.83 0.45
C ARG A 100 9.54 5.70 0.20
N ASN A 101 8.63 5.47 1.14
CA ASN A 101 7.59 4.46 1.09
C ASN A 101 6.70 4.56 2.34
N ALA A 102 5.65 3.74 2.44
CA ALA A 102 4.79 3.65 3.62
C ALA A 102 5.57 3.30 4.90
N THR A 103 6.61 2.48 4.82
CA THR A 103 7.45 2.15 5.99
C THR A 103 8.09 3.40 6.58
N GLU A 104 8.67 4.29 5.76
CA GLU A 104 9.23 5.55 6.25
C GLU A 104 8.13 6.49 6.77
N ALA A 105 6.98 6.54 6.11
CA ALA A 105 5.83 7.34 6.56
C ALA A 105 5.38 6.94 7.96
N ILE A 106 5.25 5.64 8.23
CA ILE A 106 4.89 5.10 9.56
C ILE A 106 5.99 5.40 10.59
N ASN A 107 7.27 5.21 10.21
CA ASN A 107 8.40 5.55 11.07
C ASN A 107 8.45 7.05 11.40
N LEU A 108 8.12 7.93 10.43
CA LEU A 108 8.04 9.38 10.67
C LEU A 108 7.03 9.68 11.79
N VAL A 109 5.83 9.09 11.72
CA VAL A 109 4.82 9.28 12.77
C VAL A 109 5.30 8.69 14.10
N ALA A 110 5.88 7.49 14.10
CA ALA A 110 6.39 6.85 15.32
C ALA A 110 7.50 7.66 16.00
N TRP A 111 8.45 8.19 15.24
CA TRP A 111 9.57 8.95 15.79
C TRP A 111 9.19 10.38 16.16
N SER A 112 8.44 11.06 15.31
CA SER A 112 8.09 12.47 15.47
C SER A 112 6.90 12.63 16.41
N TRP A 113 5.69 12.19 15.99
CA TRP A 113 4.50 12.31 16.81
C TRP A 113 4.58 11.44 18.07
N GLY A 114 4.85 10.14 17.88
CA GLY A 114 4.91 9.18 18.99
C GLY A 114 5.99 9.50 19.99
N GLY A 115 7.19 9.87 19.51
CA GLY A 115 8.31 10.27 20.40
C GLY A 115 8.06 11.52 21.22
N ALA A 116 7.18 12.42 20.78
CA ALA A 116 6.82 13.65 21.46
C ALA A 116 5.60 13.54 22.38
N ASN A 117 4.70 12.58 22.13
CA ASN A 117 3.39 12.52 22.78
C ASN A 117 3.15 11.25 23.61
N LEU A 118 3.88 10.14 23.36
CA LEU A 118 3.66 8.90 24.09
C LEU A 118 4.59 8.76 25.28
N HIS A 119 4.01 8.32 26.38
CA HIS A 119 4.68 8.17 27.68
C HIS A 119 4.49 6.74 28.21
N ALA A 120 5.08 6.46 29.39
CA ALA A 120 4.88 5.20 30.09
C ALA A 120 3.38 4.99 30.40
N ASP A 121 2.93 3.77 30.23
CA ASP A 121 1.54 3.32 30.40
C ASP A 121 0.53 3.71 29.30
N ASP A 122 0.87 4.60 28.37
CA ASP A 122 0.05 4.79 27.17
C ASP A 122 -0.07 3.49 26.38
N VAL A 123 -1.22 3.31 25.72
CA VAL A 123 -1.45 2.13 24.87
C VAL A 123 -1.37 2.50 23.40
N ILE A 124 -0.64 1.69 22.64
CA ILE A 124 -0.65 1.66 21.18
C ILE A 124 -1.44 0.42 20.78
N LEU A 125 -2.58 0.60 20.13
CA LEU A 125 -3.43 -0.48 19.66
C LEU A 125 -3.15 -0.74 18.18
N ILE A 126 -2.81 -1.98 17.85
CA ILE A 126 -2.60 -2.46 16.47
C ILE A 126 -3.40 -3.74 16.24
N SER A 127 -3.50 -4.24 15.00
CA SER A 127 -4.16 -5.51 14.74
C SER A 127 -3.17 -6.69 14.60
N GLU A 128 -3.68 -7.92 14.66
CA GLU A 128 -2.91 -9.12 14.33
C GLU A 128 -2.66 -9.27 12.81
N LEU A 129 -3.23 -8.39 11.97
CA LEU A 129 -3.07 -8.39 10.51
C LEU A 129 -1.89 -7.55 10.02
N GLU A 130 -1.19 -6.85 10.91
CA GLU A 130 -0.26 -5.80 10.51
C GLU A 130 0.96 -6.34 9.75
N HIS A 131 1.29 -5.65 8.66
CA HIS A 131 2.60 -5.77 8.01
C HIS A 131 3.71 -5.36 9.00
N HIS A 132 4.89 -5.95 8.92
CA HIS A 132 6.02 -5.61 9.79
C HIS A 132 6.32 -4.10 9.84
N SER A 133 6.04 -3.36 8.76
CA SER A 133 6.19 -1.90 8.71
C SER A 133 5.26 -1.16 9.67
N ASN A 134 4.12 -1.75 10.02
CA ASN A 134 3.14 -1.19 10.97
C ASN A 134 3.10 -1.95 12.30
N LEU A 135 4.13 -2.73 12.60
CA LEU A 135 4.33 -3.43 13.88
C LEU A 135 5.66 -3.01 14.52
N VAL A 136 6.77 -3.19 13.80
CA VAL A 136 8.13 -3.03 14.35
C VAL A 136 8.42 -1.60 14.83
N PRO A 137 8.02 -0.51 14.13
CA PRO A 137 8.22 0.85 14.62
C PRO A 137 7.55 1.11 15.97
N TRP A 138 6.39 0.51 16.20
CA TRP A 138 5.64 0.63 17.45
C TRP A 138 6.27 -0.16 18.58
N GLN A 139 6.83 -1.34 18.30
CA GLN A 139 7.63 -2.09 19.27
C GLN A 139 8.83 -1.27 19.75
N MET A 140 9.60 -0.70 18.81
CA MET A 140 10.75 0.14 19.12
C MET A 140 10.36 1.42 19.88
N LEU A 141 9.22 2.00 19.55
CA LEU A 141 8.71 3.17 20.25
C LEU A 141 8.28 2.81 21.67
N ALA A 142 7.57 1.70 21.86
CA ALA A 142 7.14 1.21 23.17
C ALA A 142 8.34 0.92 24.10
N GLU A 143 9.39 0.27 23.58
CA GLU A 143 10.64 0.06 24.33
C GLU A 143 11.28 1.38 24.81
N ARG A 144 11.21 2.43 23.99
CA ARG A 144 11.83 3.72 24.27
C ARG A 144 11.01 4.58 25.23
N THR A 145 9.68 4.54 25.13
CA THR A 145 8.77 5.41 25.88
C THR A 145 8.18 4.75 27.14
N GLY A 146 8.20 3.43 27.21
CA GLY A 146 7.48 2.66 28.22
C GLY A 146 6.00 2.43 27.88
N ALA A 147 5.53 2.85 26.71
CA ALA A 147 4.19 2.57 26.24
C ALA A 147 3.97 1.06 26.02
N ARG A 148 2.72 0.63 25.97
CA ARG A 148 2.35 -0.80 25.85
C ARG A 148 1.64 -1.06 24.54
N LEU A 149 2.01 -2.16 23.86
CA LEU A 149 1.28 -2.65 22.72
C LEU A 149 0.07 -3.48 23.17
N ARG A 150 -1.03 -3.29 22.44
CA ARG A 150 -2.24 -4.09 22.57
C ARG A 150 -2.70 -4.47 21.17
N PHE A 151 -3.34 -5.64 21.04
CA PHE A 151 -3.69 -6.20 19.74
C PHE A 151 -5.19 -6.41 19.61
N ILE A 152 -5.76 -6.04 18.44
CA ILE A 152 -7.10 -6.45 18.03
C ILE A 152 -6.95 -7.83 17.42
N PRO A 153 -7.58 -8.87 18.00
CA PRO A 153 -7.44 -10.22 17.48
C PRO A 153 -8.21 -10.44 16.19
N VAL A 154 -7.84 -11.50 15.46
CA VAL A 154 -8.55 -11.96 14.27
C VAL A 154 -9.15 -13.35 14.50
N ASP A 155 -10.23 -13.65 13.78
CA ASP A 155 -10.78 -14.99 13.69
C ASP A 155 -9.99 -15.88 12.71
N ASP A 156 -10.43 -17.13 12.52
CA ASP A 156 -9.78 -18.08 11.62
C ASP A 156 -9.93 -17.72 10.12
N ARG A 157 -10.81 -16.76 9.80
CA ARG A 157 -10.99 -16.20 8.46
C ARG A 157 -10.18 -14.92 8.23
N GLY A 158 -9.43 -14.46 9.23
CA GLY A 158 -8.65 -13.23 9.16
C GLY A 158 -9.52 -11.98 9.20
N GLU A 159 -10.68 -12.04 9.85
CA GLU A 159 -11.54 -10.90 10.13
C GLU A 159 -11.30 -10.39 11.55
N LEU A 160 -11.33 -9.07 11.77
CA LEU A 160 -11.12 -8.49 13.09
C LEU A 160 -12.28 -8.81 14.04
N LEU A 161 -11.95 -9.19 15.26
CA LEU A 161 -12.90 -9.36 16.37
C LEU A 161 -13.09 -8.01 17.09
N LEU A 162 -14.12 -7.27 16.72
CA LEU A 162 -14.38 -5.92 17.20
C LEU A 162 -15.33 -5.81 18.40
N ASP A 163 -15.89 -6.93 18.88
CA ASP A 163 -16.84 -6.93 20.02
C ASP A 163 -16.22 -6.29 21.26
N ASP A 164 -14.94 -6.56 21.52
CA ASP A 164 -14.19 -6.04 22.67
C ASP A 164 -13.43 -4.73 22.36
N LEU A 165 -13.65 -4.09 21.21
CA LEU A 165 -12.82 -2.94 20.77
C LEU A 165 -12.83 -1.79 21.79
N ASP A 166 -13.96 -1.48 22.42
CA ASP A 166 -14.04 -0.38 23.40
C ASP A 166 -13.14 -0.65 24.62
N ARG A 167 -13.11 -1.90 25.10
CA ARG A 167 -12.20 -2.33 26.16
C ARG A 167 -10.72 -2.26 25.72
N LEU A 168 -10.45 -2.62 24.46
CA LEU A 168 -9.10 -2.52 23.90
C LEU A 168 -8.64 -1.06 23.74
N LEU A 169 -9.56 -0.12 23.58
CA LEU A 169 -9.31 1.31 23.47
C LEU A 169 -9.11 2.02 24.82
N GLU A 170 -9.37 1.38 25.96
CA GLU A 170 -9.15 1.98 27.27
C GLU A 170 -7.68 2.39 27.46
N GLY A 171 -7.43 3.69 27.66
CA GLY A 171 -6.08 4.27 27.80
C GLY A 171 -5.26 4.25 26.51
N CYS A 172 -5.92 4.06 25.36
CA CYS A 172 -5.27 4.06 24.07
C CYS A 172 -4.96 5.51 23.62
N ALA A 173 -3.71 5.80 23.30
CA ALA A 173 -3.28 7.08 22.77
C ALA A 173 -3.15 7.04 21.23
N LEU A 174 -2.87 5.87 20.66
CA LEU A 174 -2.70 5.67 19.21
C LEU A 174 -3.29 4.33 18.78
N VAL A 175 -4.07 4.36 17.70
CA VAL A 175 -4.43 3.18 16.91
C VAL A 175 -3.62 3.21 15.62
N ALA A 176 -2.86 2.15 15.33
CA ALA A 176 -2.14 2.01 14.07
C ALA A 176 -2.60 0.73 13.36
N ILE A 177 -3.31 0.87 12.25
CA ILE A 177 -4.03 -0.25 11.64
C ILE A 177 -3.91 -0.27 10.12
N THR A 178 -3.80 -1.46 9.55
CA THR A 178 -3.86 -1.61 8.09
C THR A 178 -5.29 -1.39 7.57
N HIS A 179 -5.43 -0.82 6.39
CA HIS A 179 -6.74 -0.67 5.74
C HIS A 179 -7.13 -1.95 4.99
N VAL A 180 -6.13 -2.59 4.36
CA VAL A 180 -6.30 -3.87 3.64
C VAL A 180 -5.11 -4.76 3.96
N SER A 181 -5.39 -5.99 4.39
CA SER A 181 -4.34 -6.99 4.65
C SER A 181 -3.60 -7.35 3.37
N ASN A 182 -2.27 -7.20 3.37
CA ASN A 182 -1.43 -7.61 2.26
C ASN A 182 -1.31 -9.13 2.11
N THR A 183 -1.71 -9.87 3.14
CA THR A 183 -1.62 -11.33 3.18
C THR A 183 -2.95 -11.98 2.85
N LEU A 184 -4.04 -11.56 3.48
CA LEU A 184 -5.34 -12.19 3.35
C LEU A 184 -6.30 -11.45 2.42
N GLY A 185 -5.94 -10.21 2.03
CA GLY A 185 -6.83 -9.35 1.25
C GLY A 185 -7.99 -8.76 2.05
N THR A 186 -8.13 -9.06 3.33
CA THR A 186 -9.21 -8.55 4.19
C THR A 186 -9.26 -7.03 4.17
N ILE A 187 -10.41 -6.46 3.84
CA ILE A 187 -10.69 -5.01 3.89
C ILE A 187 -11.28 -4.70 5.27
N LEU A 188 -10.62 -3.84 6.02
CA LEU A 188 -11.00 -3.51 7.39
C LEU A 188 -12.06 -2.38 7.43
N PRO A 189 -12.96 -2.39 8.42
CA PRO A 189 -14.01 -1.38 8.59
C PRO A 189 -13.44 -0.10 9.24
N ILE A 190 -12.59 0.62 8.51
CA ILE A 190 -11.81 1.77 9.02
C ILE A 190 -12.70 2.85 9.59
N ALA A 191 -13.83 3.18 8.96
CA ALA A 191 -14.74 4.22 9.46
C ALA A 191 -15.25 3.93 10.88
N GLU A 192 -15.62 2.67 11.18
CA GLU A 192 -16.05 2.25 12.51
C GLU A 192 -14.90 2.35 13.53
N ILE A 193 -13.73 1.82 13.17
CA ILE A 193 -12.56 1.80 14.05
C ILE A 193 -12.11 3.22 14.40
N VAL A 194 -12.05 4.12 13.40
CA VAL A 194 -11.69 5.54 13.60
C VAL A 194 -12.68 6.22 14.52
N ALA A 195 -14.00 6.06 14.30
CA ALA A 195 -15.01 6.69 15.13
C ALA A 195 -14.91 6.25 16.60
N ARG A 196 -14.67 4.95 16.86
CA ARG A 196 -14.52 4.41 18.22
C ARG A 196 -13.19 4.86 18.85
N ALA A 197 -12.10 4.89 18.07
CA ALA A 197 -10.80 5.37 18.52
C ALA A 197 -10.85 6.85 18.93
N HIS A 198 -11.45 7.71 18.11
CA HIS A 198 -11.63 9.12 18.42
C HIS A 198 -12.54 9.35 19.63
N ALA A 199 -13.60 8.56 19.78
CA ALA A 199 -14.46 8.62 20.98
C ALA A 199 -13.69 8.26 22.27
N ALA A 200 -12.66 7.43 22.18
CA ALA A 200 -11.74 7.11 23.27
C ALA A 200 -10.58 8.13 23.42
N GLY A 201 -10.45 9.11 22.53
CA GLY A 201 -9.40 10.13 22.54
C GLY A 201 -8.09 9.70 21.87
N ALA A 202 -8.08 8.57 21.17
CA ALA A 202 -6.89 8.07 20.46
C ALA A 202 -6.72 8.71 19.09
N ILE A 203 -5.48 8.96 18.68
CA ILE A 203 -5.11 9.32 17.29
C ILE A 203 -5.06 8.05 16.44
N VAL A 204 -5.39 8.17 15.16
CA VAL A 204 -5.42 7.01 14.25
C VAL A 204 -4.45 7.18 13.07
N LEU A 205 -3.54 6.22 12.93
CA LEU A 205 -2.73 6.03 11.73
C LEU A 205 -3.25 4.82 10.95
N VAL A 206 -3.49 5.00 9.66
CA VAL A 206 -3.91 3.91 8.78
C VAL A 206 -2.81 3.61 7.75
N ASP A 207 -2.35 2.34 7.73
CA ASP A 207 -1.50 1.83 6.65
C ASP A 207 -2.36 1.54 5.41
N GLY A 208 -2.28 2.45 4.45
CA GLY A 208 -3.00 2.40 3.18
C GLY A 208 -2.24 1.74 2.05
N ALA A 209 -1.08 1.13 2.31
CA ALA A 209 -0.20 0.60 1.25
C ALA A 209 -0.88 -0.43 0.33
N GLN A 210 -1.88 -1.16 0.83
CA GLN A 210 -2.69 -2.09 0.03
C GLN A 210 -4.08 -1.54 -0.31
N ALA A 211 -4.55 -0.49 0.34
CA ALA A 211 -5.87 0.07 0.06
C ALA A 211 -5.83 1.13 -1.03
N ALA A 212 -4.87 2.06 -0.97
CA ALA A 212 -4.77 3.16 -1.92
C ALA A 212 -4.67 2.72 -3.40
N PRO A 213 -3.99 1.60 -3.77
CA PRO A 213 -4.01 1.10 -5.14
C PRO A 213 -5.37 0.52 -5.58
N HIS A 214 -6.21 0.07 -4.65
CA HIS A 214 -7.37 -0.80 -4.92
C HIS A 214 -8.72 -0.19 -4.60
N LEU A 215 -8.77 0.80 -3.72
CA LEU A 215 -9.98 1.44 -3.21
C LEU A 215 -9.95 2.96 -3.40
N ALA A 216 -11.11 3.56 -3.63
CA ALA A 216 -11.25 4.99 -3.47
C ALA A 216 -11.13 5.35 -1.97
N VAL A 217 -10.16 6.19 -1.63
CA VAL A 217 -9.90 6.60 -0.25
C VAL A 217 -10.20 8.08 -0.10
N ASP A 218 -11.06 8.42 0.85
CA ASP A 218 -11.36 9.79 1.24
C ASP A 218 -10.92 9.99 2.69
N VAL A 219 -9.74 10.58 2.88
CA VAL A 219 -9.13 10.75 4.20
C VAL A 219 -9.93 11.68 5.12
N ARG A 220 -10.71 12.61 4.53
CA ARG A 220 -11.57 13.54 5.28
C ARG A 220 -12.87 12.88 5.69
N ALA A 221 -13.53 12.15 4.78
CA ALA A 221 -14.76 11.42 5.10
C ALA A 221 -14.52 10.31 6.14
N LEU A 222 -13.35 9.68 6.12
CA LEU A 222 -12.92 8.71 7.13
C LEU A 222 -12.36 9.34 8.40
N ASP A 223 -12.20 10.67 8.42
CA ASP A 223 -11.60 11.45 9.53
C ASP A 223 -10.22 10.95 9.97
N LEU A 224 -9.38 10.52 9.02
CA LEU A 224 -8.07 9.96 9.31
C LEU A 224 -7.11 11.03 9.85
N ASP A 225 -6.34 10.70 10.88
CA ASP A 225 -5.30 11.57 11.41
C ASP A 225 -4.01 11.44 10.60
N PHE A 226 -3.62 10.20 10.27
CA PHE A 226 -2.49 9.87 9.40
C PHE A 226 -2.84 8.75 8.43
N TYR A 227 -2.32 8.84 7.20
CA TYR A 227 -2.45 7.80 6.19
C TYR A 227 -1.14 7.59 5.43
N ALA A 228 -0.65 6.36 5.40
CA ALA A 228 0.62 6.02 4.76
C ALA A 228 0.41 5.20 3.49
N LEU A 229 1.13 5.51 2.39
CA LEU A 229 1.08 4.73 1.16
C LEU A 229 2.44 4.66 0.45
N SER A 230 2.56 3.72 -0.48
CA SER A 230 3.75 3.52 -1.32
C SER A 230 3.39 3.57 -2.81
N ALA A 231 4.06 4.42 -3.56
CA ALA A 231 3.80 4.59 -4.98
C ALA A 231 4.02 3.32 -5.81
N HIS A 232 5.02 2.50 -5.45
CA HIS A 232 5.36 1.30 -6.21
C HIS A 232 4.26 0.23 -6.25
N LYS A 233 3.22 0.34 -5.41
CA LYS A 233 2.02 -0.51 -5.46
C LYS A 233 0.88 0.12 -6.25
N MET A 234 1.00 1.41 -6.56
CA MET A 234 0.03 2.25 -7.25
C MET A 234 0.52 2.64 -8.66
N LEU A 235 1.10 1.71 -9.42
CA LEU A 235 1.65 1.92 -10.77
C LEU A 235 2.84 2.91 -10.81
N GLY A 236 3.17 3.55 -9.69
CA GLY A 236 4.25 4.52 -9.55
C GLY A 236 5.62 3.87 -9.34
N PRO A 237 6.71 4.66 -9.35
CA PRO A 237 8.07 4.16 -9.15
C PRO A 237 8.32 3.64 -7.73
N THR A 238 9.42 2.90 -7.56
CA THR A 238 9.98 2.57 -6.24
C THR A 238 10.67 3.81 -5.65
N GLY A 239 10.91 3.82 -4.34
CA GLY A 239 11.68 4.91 -3.72
C GLY A 239 10.89 6.19 -3.43
N ILE A 240 9.58 6.20 -3.66
CA ILE A 240 8.67 7.28 -3.30
C ILE A 240 7.41 6.73 -2.63
N GLY A 241 6.92 7.44 -1.63
CA GLY A 241 5.69 7.19 -0.89
C GLY A 241 5.17 8.48 -0.28
N VAL A 242 4.11 8.37 0.48
CA VAL A 242 3.42 9.52 1.06
C VAL A 242 3.00 9.22 2.49
N LEU A 243 3.16 10.23 3.34
CA LEU A 243 2.38 10.41 4.54
C LEU A 243 1.36 11.53 4.31
N TYR A 244 0.07 11.22 4.40
CA TYR A 244 -0.95 12.22 4.69
C TYR A 244 -1.04 12.41 6.21
N GLY A 245 -1.21 13.64 6.67
CA GLY A 245 -1.50 13.93 8.06
C GLY A 245 -2.36 15.19 8.19
N LYS A 246 -3.28 15.18 9.17
CA LYS A 246 -4.06 16.40 9.50
C LYS A 246 -3.10 17.54 9.80
N ARG A 247 -3.34 18.72 9.19
CA ARG A 247 -2.46 19.89 9.32
C ARG A 247 -2.08 20.21 10.77
N ALA A 248 -3.06 20.23 11.66
CA ALA A 248 -2.81 20.57 13.07
C ALA A 248 -1.84 19.60 13.77
N LEU A 249 -1.88 18.31 13.41
CA LEU A 249 -0.94 17.32 13.94
C LEU A 249 0.45 17.51 13.34
N LEU A 250 0.55 17.68 12.03
CA LEU A 250 1.83 17.93 11.35
C LEU A 250 2.51 19.20 11.84
N ASP A 251 1.75 20.30 12.09
CA ASP A 251 2.29 21.55 12.62
C ASP A 251 2.87 21.36 14.04
N ALA A 252 2.22 20.55 14.86
CA ALA A 252 2.66 20.29 16.23
C ALA A 252 3.84 19.30 16.35
N MET A 253 4.04 18.45 15.35
CA MET A 253 5.09 17.42 15.35
C MET A 253 6.48 18.03 15.19
N PRO A 254 7.52 17.56 15.93
CA PRO A 254 8.90 17.89 15.62
C PRO A 254 9.32 17.30 14.26
N PRO A 255 10.37 17.85 13.60
CA PRO A 255 10.93 17.26 12.39
C PRO A 255 11.39 15.81 12.61
N PHE A 256 11.32 14.99 11.56
CA PHE A 256 11.79 13.61 11.57
C PHE A 256 13.26 13.52 11.20
N LEU A 257 13.62 14.03 10.02
CA LEU A 257 15.00 14.15 9.56
C LEU A 257 15.45 15.61 9.67
N SER A 258 16.74 15.82 9.83
CA SER A 258 17.34 17.16 9.91
C SER A 258 18.42 17.34 8.85
N GLY A 259 18.50 18.56 8.31
CA GLY A 259 19.46 18.90 7.24
C GLY A 259 19.11 20.19 6.51
N GLY A 260 19.45 20.25 5.23
CA GLY A 260 19.02 21.32 4.33
C GLY A 260 17.54 21.24 3.97
N ASP A 261 17.01 22.27 3.35
CA ASP A 261 15.65 22.49 2.89
C ASP A 261 14.57 22.55 3.99
N MET A 262 14.61 21.68 4.99
CA MET A 262 13.65 21.61 6.08
C MET A 262 13.80 22.73 7.13
N ILE A 263 14.77 23.61 6.99
CA ILE A 263 15.09 24.71 7.91
C ILE A 263 14.65 26.07 7.36
N ARG A 264 14.22 26.98 8.24
CA ARG A 264 13.97 28.38 7.94
C ARG A 264 15.21 29.23 8.19
N SER A 265 15.88 29.04 9.32
CA SER A 265 17.12 29.69 9.67
C SER A 265 18.02 28.79 10.51
N VAL A 266 19.34 28.98 10.35
CA VAL A 266 20.37 28.22 11.11
C VAL A 266 21.42 29.21 11.63
N SER A 267 21.75 29.12 12.91
CA SER A 267 22.96 29.68 13.50
C SER A 267 23.82 28.56 14.09
N TYR A 268 24.98 28.90 14.66
CA TYR A 268 25.80 27.90 15.35
C TYR A 268 25.14 27.35 16.61
N GLU A 269 24.21 28.11 17.24
CA GLU A 269 23.58 27.74 18.53
C GLU A 269 22.21 27.10 18.32
N ARG A 270 21.48 27.45 17.26
CA ARG A 270 20.10 26.98 17.07
C ARG A 270 19.65 27.04 15.61
N SER A 271 18.60 26.25 15.34
CA SER A 271 17.90 26.24 14.06
C SER A 271 16.39 26.49 14.28
N THR A 272 15.74 27.07 13.27
CA THR A 272 14.30 27.12 13.16
C THR A 272 13.87 26.34 11.92
N PHE A 273 12.69 25.72 11.97
CA PHE A 273 12.23 24.82 10.92
C PHE A 273 11.34 25.54 9.92
N ASN A 274 11.27 24.97 8.73
CA ASN A 274 10.43 25.46 7.66
C ASN A 274 8.94 25.14 7.96
N GLU A 275 8.05 25.70 7.15
CA GLU A 275 6.62 25.36 7.19
C GLU A 275 6.34 24.03 6.50
N LEU A 276 5.10 23.53 6.63
CA LEU A 276 4.64 22.33 5.92
C LEU A 276 4.57 22.58 4.42
N PRO A 277 4.86 21.58 3.60
CA PRO A 277 5.29 20.22 3.94
C PRO A 277 6.79 20.10 4.18
N TRP A 278 7.57 21.11 3.82
CA TRP A 278 9.05 21.11 3.75
C TRP A 278 9.73 20.84 5.09
N LYS A 279 9.07 21.10 6.22
CA LYS A 279 9.56 20.74 7.56
C LYS A 279 9.95 19.25 7.69
N PHE A 280 9.31 18.38 6.91
CA PHE A 280 9.54 16.94 6.94
C PHE A 280 10.37 16.40 5.77
N GLU A 281 10.77 17.27 4.82
CA GLU A 281 11.47 16.90 3.60
C GLU A 281 12.91 17.44 3.62
N ALA A 282 13.79 16.74 4.33
CA ALA A 282 15.18 17.14 4.51
C ALA A 282 16.05 16.69 3.33
N GLY A 283 16.87 17.61 2.83
CA GLY A 283 17.80 17.37 1.72
C GLY A 283 17.10 17.43 0.36
N THR A 284 17.84 17.17 -0.72
CA THR A 284 17.26 17.11 -2.07
C THR A 284 16.29 15.94 -2.15
N SER A 285 15.02 16.24 -2.43
CA SER A 285 13.94 15.26 -2.53
C SER A 285 14.10 14.34 -3.74
N ASN A 286 13.37 13.22 -3.73
CA ASN A 286 13.28 12.30 -4.88
C ASN A 286 12.36 12.90 -5.97
N ILE A 287 12.88 13.88 -6.72
CA ILE A 287 12.11 14.72 -7.64
C ILE A 287 11.52 13.89 -8.77
N ALA A 288 12.34 13.08 -9.43
CA ALA A 288 11.93 12.28 -10.59
C ALA A 288 10.79 11.33 -10.28
N ASP A 289 10.90 10.59 -9.17
CA ASP A 289 9.90 9.59 -8.81
C ASP A 289 8.61 10.25 -8.29
N ALA A 290 8.69 11.41 -7.62
CA ALA A 290 7.51 12.17 -7.22
C ALA A 290 6.70 12.64 -8.45
N ILE A 291 7.39 13.21 -9.47
CA ILE A 291 6.76 13.63 -10.73
C ILE A 291 6.12 12.43 -11.46
N ALA A 292 6.85 11.32 -11.56
CA ALA A 292 6.35 10.10 -12.20
C ALA A 292 5.19 9.47 -11.40
N PHE A 293 5.19 9.59 -10.07
CA PHE A 293 4.05 9.17 -9.26
C PHE A 293 2.82 10.04 -9.53
N GLY A 294 2.99 11.36 -9.73
CA GLY A 294 1.89 12.22 -10.18
C GLY A 294 1.27 11.74 -11.50
N THR A 295 2.09 11.21 -12.44
CA THR A 295 1.60 10.60 -13.69
C THR A 295 0.87 9.27 -13.43
N ALA A 296 1.31 8.49 -12.46
CA ALA A 296 0.59 7.26 -12.07
C ALA A 296 -0.78 7.57 -11.44
N ILE A 297 -0.89 8.65 -10.66
CA ILE A 297 -2.17 9.14 -10.14
C ILE A 297 -3.11 9.55 -11.28
N ASP A 298 -2.62 10.32 -12.27
CA ASP A 298 -3.42 10.70 -13.44
C ASP A 298 -3.94 9.46 -14.19
N TYR A 299 -3.12 8.41 -14.31
CA TYR A 299 -3.52 7.15 -14.93
C TYR A 299 -4.63 6.44 -14.16
N LEU A 300 -4.50 6.36 -12.82
CA LEU A 300 -5.54 5.76 -11.96
C LEU A 300 -6.83 6.58 -11.95
N ASP A 301 -6.74 7.91 -11.94
CA ASP A 301 -7.90 8.80 -12.02
C ASP A 301 -8.64 8.63 -13.37
N ALA A 302 -7.89 8.53 -14.46
CA ALA A 302 -8.48 8.30 -15.79
C ALA A 302 -9.14 6.93 -15.93
N TYR A 303 -8.58 5.89 -15.31
CA TYR A 303 -9.18 4.55 -15.24
C TYR A 303 -10.41 4.55 -14.32
N GLY A 304 -10.31 5.26 -13.19
CA GLY A 304 -11.34 5.40 -12.16
C GLY A 304 -11.24 4.30 -11.08
N MET A 305 -11.10 4.70 -9.81
CA MET A 305 -10.95 3.75 -8.70
C MET A 305 -12.17 2.82 -8.51
N ALA A 306 -13.37 3.26 -8.89
CA ALA A 306 -14.54 2.39 -8.90
C ALA A 306 -14.41 1.25 -9.93
N ASN A 307 -13.79 1.52 -11.08
CA ASN A 307 -13.51 0.52 -12.11
C ASN A 307 -12.39 -0.44 -11.67
N VAL A 308 -11.35 0.08 -10.98
CA VAL A 308 -10.32 -0.77 -10.35
C VAL A 308 -10.99 -1.81 -9.45
N ARG A 309 -11.82 -1.34 -8.51
CA ARG A 309 -12.53 -2.21 -7.57
C ARG A 309 -13.46 -3.21 -8.25
N ALA A 310 -14.23 -2.76 -9.24
CA ALA A 310 -15.16 -3.62 -9.98
C ALA A 310 -14.42 -4.73 -10.75
N HIS A 311 -13.30 -4.39 -11.39
CA HIS A 311 -12.44 -5.32 -12.11
C HIS A 311 -11.85 -6.39 -11.17
N GLU A 312 -11.28 -5.98 -10.04
CA GLU A 312 -10.70 -6.90 -9.06
C GLU A 312 -11.73 -7.84 -8.43
N ARG A 313 -12.92 -7.32 -8.11
CA ARG A 313 -14.03 -8.15 -7.62
C ARG A 313 -14.43 -9.22 -8.63
N ALA A 314 -14.50 -8.86 -9.91
CA ALA A 314 -14.84 -9.81 -10.98
C ALA A 314 -13.75 -10.88 -11.13
N LEU A 315 -12.47 -10.50 -11.06
CA LEU A 315 -11.35 -11.45 -11.11
C LEU A 315 -11.31 -12.34 -9.87
N LEU A 316 -11.51 -11.79 -8.69
CA LEU A 316 -11.52 -12.55 -7.44
C LEU A 316 -12.67 -13.57 -7.41
N ALA A 317 -13.88 -13.16 -7.84
CA ALA A 317 -15.03 -14.07 -7.96
C ALA A 317 -14.73 -15.21 -8.93
N TYR A 318 -14.14 -14.89 -10.08
CA TYR A 318 -13.72 -15.90 -11.06
C TYR A 318 -12.62 -16.81 -10.50
N ALA A 319 -11.65 -16.26 -9.77
CA ALA A 319 -10.60 -17.05 -9.14
C ALA A 319 -11.18 -18.06 -8.13
N TYR A 320 -12.09 -17.64 -7.25
CA TYR A 320 -12.75 -18.57 -6.32
C TYR A 320 -13.54 -19.66 -7.02
N GLU A 321 -14.32 -19.32 -8.07
CA GLU A 321 -15.02 -20.31 -8.91
C GLU A 321 -14.06 -21.35 -9.48
N ARG A 322 -12.93 -20.90 -10.02
CA ARG A 322 -11.94 -21.77 -10.69
C ARG A 322 -11.10 -22.59 -9.72
N LEU A 323 -10.88 -22.08 -8.48
CA LEU A 323 -10.10 -22.76 -7.45
C LEU A 323 -10.93 -23.77 -6.64
N ALA A 324 -12.25 -23.61 -6.56
CA ALA A 324 -13.14 -24.47 -5.74
C ALA A 324 -12.94 -25.98 -5.98
N PRO A 325 -12.77 -26.51 -7.22
CA PRO A 325 -12.50 -27.93 -7.42
C PRO A 325 -11.17 -28.41 -6.79
N LEU A 326 -10.20 -27.52 -6.61
CA LEU A 326 -8.91 -27.84 -5.99
C LEU A 326 -9.00 -27.87 -4.46
N GLU A 327 -9.98 -27.17 -3.86
CA GLU A 327 -10.21 -27.23 -2.42
C GLU A 327 -10.62 -28.64 -1.98
N GLU A 328 -11.42 -29.35 -2.79
CA GLU A 328 -11.77 -30.76 -2.57
C GLU A 328 -10.54 -31.69 -2.60
N ARG A 329 -9.45 -31.23 -3.22
CA ARG A 329 -8.17 -31.93 -3.35
C ARG A 329 -7.11 -31.41 -2.37
N GLY A 330 -7.51 -30.60 -1.38
CA GLY A 330 -6.64 -30.11 -0.31
C GLY A 330 -6.00 -28.75 -0.55
N LEU A 331 -6.51 -27.93 -1.51
CA LEU A 331 -6.15 -26.53 -1.57
C LEU A 331 -6.83 -25.80 -0.41
N ALA A 332 -6.07 -25.20 0.49
CA ALA A 332 -6.56 -24.32 1.55
C ALA A 332 -6.38 -22.85 1.11
N ILE A 333 -7.45 -22.08 1.10
CA ILE A 333 -7.43 -20.62 0.83
C ILE A 333 -7.64 -19.91 2.17
N TYR A 334 -6.84 -18.86 2.40
CA TYR A 334 -6.88 -18.06 3.63
C TYR A 334 -7.45 -16.67 3.34
N GLY A 335 -8.35 -16.21 4.20
CA GLY A 335 -9.01 -14.92 4.06
C GLY A 335 -10.54 -15.04 4.18
N PRO A 336 -11.28 -13.92 4.07
CA PRO A 336 -12.72 -13.88 4.36
C PRO A 336 -13.60 -14.63 3.34
N HIS A 337 -13.12 -15.04 2.17
CA HIS A 337 -13.91 -15.67 1.09
C HIS A 337 -15.16 -14.87 0.66
N ASP A 338 -15.18 -13.59 0.98
CA ASP A 338 -16.23 -12.65 0.62
C ASP A 338 -15.64 -11.59 -0.31
N ILE A 339 -16.13 -11.53 -1.54
CA ILE A 339 -15.62 -10.62 -2.58
C ILE A 339 -15.84 -9.13 -2.25
N ASP A 340 -16.79 -8.82 -1.36
CA ASP A 340 -17.06 -7.45 -0.93
C ASP A 340 -16.10 -7.01 0.19
N ARG A 341 -15.63 -7.97 0.96
CA ARG A 341 -14.71 -7.78 2.09
C ARG A 341 -13.27 -8.16 1.78
N SER A 342 -12.97 -8.57 0.53
CA SER A 342 -11.63 -8.94 0.07
C SER A 342 -11.14 -8.05 -1.07
N SER A 343 -9.85 -7.76 -1.09
CA SER A 343 -9.13 -7.20 -2.24
C SER A 343 -8.69 -8.32 -3.19
N GLY A 344 -8.04 -7.97 -4.30
CA GLY A 344 -7.54 -8.92 -5.31
C GLY A 344 -6.39 -9.82 -4.84
N VAL A 345 -6.42 -10.34 -3.61
CA VAL A 345 -5.39 -11.20 -3.01
C VAL A 345 -5.96 -12.57 -2.68
N VAL A 346 -5.24 -13.63 -3.05
CA VAL A 346 -5.53 -15.03 -2.71
C VAL A 346 -4.28 -15.67 -2.11
N SER A 347 -4.27 -15.88 -0.80
CA SER A 347 -3.25 -16.65 -0.10
C SER A 347 -3.69 -18.10 0.06
N MET A 348 -2.80 -19.04 -0.22
CA MET A 348 -3.16 -20.46 -0.29
C MET A 348 -2.02 -21.37 0.10
N ASN A 349 -2.37 -22.58 0.55
CA ASN A 349 -1.48 -23.76 0.63
C ASN A 349 -2.16 -24.93 -0.08
N PHE A 350 -1.40 -25.83 -0.67
CA PHE A 350 -1.95 -26.95 -1.41
C PHE A 350 -1.42 -28.27 -0.84
N ALA A 351 -2.27 -28.96 -0.06
CA ALA A 351 -1.91 -30.18 0.67
C ALA A 351 -0.54 -30.01 1.39
N ASP A 352 0.36 -30.97 1.25
CA ASP A 352 1.70 -30.95 1.85
C ASP A 352 2.76 -30.28 0.98
N ILE A 353 2.37 -29.60 -0.13
CA ILE A 353 3.34 -28.91 -0.99
C ILE A 353 3.83 -27.66 -0.27
N HIS A 354 5.16 -27.55 -0.07
CA HIS A 354 5.74 -26.36 0.49
C HIS A 354 5.49 -25.14 -0.41
N ALA A 355 5.13 -23.99 0.16
CA ALA A 355 4.76 -22.78 -0.59
C ALA A 355 5.82 -22.34 -1.62
N HIS A 356 7.12 -22.49 -1.31
CA HIS A 356 8.22 -22.22 -2.24
C HIS A 356 8.27 -23.18 -3.43
N ASP A 357 7.99 -24.46 -3.21
CA ASP A 357 7.96 -25.46 -4.28
C ASP A 357 6.78 -25.17 -5.22
N LEU A 358 5.62 -24.81 -4.63
CA LEU A 358 4.46 -24.41 -5.39
C LEU A 358 4.76 -23.20 -6.28
N ALA A 359 5.35 -22.13 -5.72
CA ALA A 359 5.74 -20.94 -6.49
C ALA A 359 6.78 -21.27 -7.57
N SER A 360 7.75 -22.14 -7.28
CA SER A 360 8.79 -22.56 -8.24
C SER A 360 8.20 -23.35 -9.41
N ILE A 361 7.19 -24.19 -9.16
CA ILE A 361 6.50 -24.94 -10.23
C ILE A 361 5.72 -23.98 -11.12
N LEU A 362 4.99 -23.03 -10.53
CA LEU A 362 4.22 -22.05 -11.27
C LEU A 362 5.12 -21.16 -12.14
N ASP A 363 6.29 -20.74 -11.65
CA ASP A 363 7.28 -19.99 -12.44
C ASP A 363 7.73 -20.73 -13.69
N THR A 364 7.77 -22.09 -13.66
CA THR A 364 8.08 -22.86 -14.87
C THR A 364 7.05 -22.65 -15.98
N GLU A 365 5.83 -22.27 -15.64
CA GLU A 365 4.75 -21.95 -16.60
C GLU A 365 4.61 -20.44 -16.85
N GLY A 366 5.47 -19.61 -16.25
CA GLY A 366 5.46 -18.15 -16.40
C GLY A 366 4.56 -17.44 -15.40
N VAL A 367 3.98 -18.15 -14.44
CA VAL A 367 3.09 -17.60 -13.43
C VAL A 367 3.89 -17.17 -12.22
N CYS A 368 3.95 -15.86 -11.99
CA CYS A 368 4.70 -15.23 -10.89
C CYS A 368 3.80 -15.01 -9.68
N ILE A 369 3.99 -15.79 -8.63
CA ILE A 369 3.35 -15.62 -7.33
C ILE A 369 4.43 -15.49 -6.23
N ARG A 370 4.05 -15.05 -5.04
CA ARG A 370 4.94 -14.96 -3.89
C ARG A 370 4.75 -16.14 -2.95
N ALA A 371 5.84 -16.62 -2.34
CA ALA A 371 5.82 -17.58 -1.26
C ALA A 371 6.51 -17.03 -0.01
N GLY A 372 6.01 -17.34 1.18
CA GLY A 372 6.59 -16.96 2.45
C GLY A 372 5.58 -16.42 3.46
N HIS A 373 6.07 -15.66 4.43
CA HIS A 373 5.26 -15.06 5.50
C HIS A 373 4.72 -13.65 5.13
N HIS A 374 4.96 -13.15 3.94
CA HIS A 374 4.48 -11.88 3.38
C HIS A 374 4.69 -10.65 4.28
N CYS A 375 5.75 -10.66 5.11
CA CYS A 375 6.03 -9.66 6.15
C CYS A 375 4.91 -9.54 7.21
N THR A 376 4.20 -10.64 7.50
CA THR A 376 3.19 -10.76 8.56
C THR A 376 3.45 -12.04 9.38
N MET A 377 4.67 -12.20 9.87
CA MET A 377 5.10 -13.42 10.57
C MET A 377 4.21 -13.78 11.77
N PRO A 378 3.75 -12.83 12.62
CA PRO A 378 2.83 -13.17 13.70
C PRO A 378 1.48 -13.74 13.20
N LEU A 379 0.97 -13.24 12.08
CA LEU A 379 -0.25 -13.75 11.46
C LEU A 379 -0.08 -15.20 10.98
N MET A 380 1.09 -15.57 10.45
CA MET A 380 1.36 -16.97 10.09
C MET A 380 1.27 -17.88 11.32
N GLY A 381 1.80 -17.44 12.47
CA GLY A 381 1.66 -18.15 13.73
C GLY A 381 0.19 -18.26 14.21
N ARG A 382 -0.62 -17.22 14.01
CA ARG A 382 -2.06 -17.21 14.32
C ARG A 382 -2.85 -18.20 13.45
N LEU A 383 -2.45 -18.34 12.17
CA LEU A 383 -3.08 -19.28 11.23
C LEU A 383 -2.50 -20.72 11.32
N ASP A 384 -1.54 -20.94 12.21
CA ASP A 384 -0.83 -22.22 12.37
C ASP A 384 -0.18 -22.74 11.07
N VAL A 385 0.42 -21.81 10.29
CA VAL A 385 1.16 -22.13 9.05
C VAL A 385 2.53 -21.47 9.04
N ALA A 386 3.52 -22.15 8.48
CA ALA A 386 4.87 -21.60 8.34
C ALA A 386 4.95 -20.51 7.26
N ALA A 387 4.21 -20.70 6.19
CA ALA A 387 4.20 -19.82 5.01
C ALA A 387 2.95 -20.10 4.15
N THR A 388 2.62 -19.16 3.26
CA THR A 388 1.63 -19.37 2.22
C THR A 388 2.19 -18.99 0.84
N ALA A 389 1.62 -19.53 -0.22
CA ALA A 389 1.73 -19.02 -1.58
C ALA A 389 0.64 -17.95 -1.76
N ARG A 390 0.99 -16.80 -2.39
CA ARG A 390 0.06 -15.70 -2.56
C ARG A 390 0.01 -15.25 -4.01
N ALA A 391 -1.14 -15.34 -4.64
CA ALA A 391 -1.47 -14.66 -5.89
C ALA A 391 -2.12 -13.30 -5.58
N SER A 392 -1.79 -12.26 -6.33
CA SER A 392 -2.42 -10.95 -6.20
C SER A 392 -2.60 -10.27 -7.55
N PHE A 393 -3.84 -9.90 -7.82
CA PHE A 393 -4.30 -9.32 -9.08
C PHE A 393 -4.23 -7.80 -9.06
N TYR A 394 -4.22 -7.19 -10.26
CA TYR A 394 -4.39 -5.77 -10.45
C TYR A 394 -5.02 -5.48 -11.82
N ILE A 395 -5.15 -4.21 -12.20
CA ILE A 395 -5.90 -3.73 -13.37
C ILE A 395 -5.46 -4.32 -14.73
N TYR A 396 -4.26 -4.88 -14.81
CA TYR A 396 -3.70 -5.47 -16.04
C TYR A 396 -3.87 -6.99 -16.11
N ASN A 397 -4.41 -7.64 -15.10
CA ASN A 397 -4.69 -9.06 -15.09
C ASN A 397 -6.06 -9.35 -15.70
N ASP A 398 -6.22 -10.53 -16.29
CA ASP A 398 -7.47 -10.99 -16.88
C ASP A 398 -7.81 -12.44 -16.46
N ARG A 399 -8.92 -12.97 -16.96
CA ARG A 399 -9.36 -14.34 -16.67
C ARG A 399 -8.36 -15.40 -17.14
N ASN A 400 -7.61 -15.14 -18.22
CA ASN A 400 -6.58 -16.07 -18.70
C ASN A 400 -5.43 -16.19 -17.68
N ASP A 401 -5.11 -15.12 -16.96
CA ASP A 401 -4.10 -15.16 -15.90
C ASP A 401 -4.57 -16.04 -14.72
N VAL A 402 -5.87 -16.01 -14.39
CA VAL A 402 -6.48 -16.91 -13.40
C VAL A 402 -6.47 -18.37 -13.89
N ASP A 403 -6.85 -18.62 -15.15
CA ASP A 403 -6.80 -19.96 -15.73
C ASP A 403 -5.38 -20.54 -15.75
N ALA A 404 -4.38 -19.70 -16.00
CA ALA A 404 -2.99 -20.10 -15.94
C ALA A 404 -2.53 -20.43 -14.51
N LEU A 405 -2.99 -19.67 -13.50
CA LEU A 405 -2.76 -20.00 -12.09
C LEU A 405 -3.32 -21.39 -11.76
N VAL A 406 -4.57 -21.66 -12.13
CA VAL A 406 -5.22 -22.96 -11.89
C VAL A 406 -4.48 -24.09 -12.59
N ALA A 407 -4.11 -23.92 -13.87
CA ALA A 407 -3.34 -24.92 -14.61
C ALA A 407 -1.96 -25.21 -13.97
N GLY A 408 -1.30 -24.16 -13.43
CA GLY A 408 -0.05 -24.31 -12.68
C GLY A 408 -0.23 -25.10 -11.39
N LEU A 409 -1.32 -24.87 -10.66
CA LEU A 409 -1.68 -25.63 -9.45
C LEU A 409 -1.99 -27.09 -9.77
N GLU A 410 -2.75 -27.39 -10.84
CA GLU A 410 -3.01 -28.74 -11.29
C GLU A 410 -1.73 -29.48 -11.70
N LYS A 411 -0.80 -28.79 -12.34
CA LYS A 411 0.52 -29.33 -12.63
C LYS A 411 1.27 -29.71 -11.35
N ALA A 412 1.24 -28.84 -10.35
CA ALA A 412 1.85 -29.11 -9.03
C ALA A 412 1.19 -30.35 -8.39
N ALA A 413 -0.14 -30.42 -8.39
CA ALA A 413 -0.86 -31.58 -7.88
C ALA A 413 -0.43 -32.87 -8.58
N THR A 414 -0.26 -32.84 -9.91
CA THR A 414 0.21 -34.00 -10.68
C THR A 414 1.62 -34.43 -10.27
N ILE A 415 2.55 -33.49 -10.10
CA ILE A 415 3.94 -33.76 -9.69
C ILE A 415 3.98 -34.42 -8.30
N PHE A 416 3.16 -33.91 -7.36
CA PHE A 416 3.09 -34.41 -5.98
C PHE A 416 2.09 -35.55 -5.80
N ARG A 417 1.42 -36.00 -6.87
CA ARG A 417 0.43 -37.09 -6.87
C ARG A 417 -0.75 -36.87 -5.91
N ILE A 418 -1.22 -35.62 -5.84
CA ILE A 418 -2.44 -35.25 -5.13
C ILE A 418 -3.64 -35.66 -6.00
N SER A 419 -4.48 -36.54 -5.48
CA SER A 419 -5.65 -37.12 -6.17
C SER A 419 -6.90 -36.27 -6.02
#